data_c646a8425721c63a5971cb7e739b2481
#
_entry.id   c646a8425721c63a5971cb7e739b2481
#
_cell.length_a   1.000
_cell.length_b   1.000
_cell.length_c   1.000
_cell.angle_alpha   90.00
_cell.angle_beta   90.00
_cell.angle_gamma   90.00
#
_symmetry.space_group_name_H-M   'P 1'
#
loop_
_entity.id
_entity.type
_entity.pdbx_description
1 polymer ?
#
loop_
_entity_poly.entity_id
_entity_poly.type
_entity_poly.pdbx_seq_one_letter_code
_entity_poly.pdbx_strand_id
1 'polypeptide(L)'
;MKKIILASMVTLVFFATSCAKNAPKQAEPAEPAAAVEASADNYKVVSIATSIPGTQVMDEIKKLYAGKVVLVDFWATWCGPCRRAMTQIDEIKGDLMKKGCVFLYVTGESSPFDTWSDMIKNIDGDHIRLTEQQWGTLCQSLNIPGIPSYLLLNKDGSTAYDNLSEGGYPGSEILQNNIEVALTK
;
A
#
# COMPACT_ATOMS: atom_id res chain seq x y z
N MET A 1 -34.18 19.11 82.31
CA MET A 1 -35.34 19.47 81.49
C MET A 1 -34.82 19.93 80.11
N LYS A 2 -34.66 19.02 79.15
CA LYS A 2 -34.34 19.34 77.74
C LYS A 2 -35.18 18.37 76.91
N LYS A 3 -36.04 18.96 76.10
CA LYS A 3 -36.94 18.28 75.17
C LYS A 3 -36.15 17.85 73.94
N ILE A 4 -36.23 16.57 73.61
CA ILE A 4 -35.67 16.00 72.41
C ILE A 4 -36.78 15.97 71.35
N ILE A 5 -36.61 16.70 70.29
CA ILE A 5 -37.51 16.69 69.12
C ILE A 5 -36.97 15.70 68.11
N LEU A 6 -37.74 14.62 67.85
CA LEU A 6 -37.45 13.60 66.83
C LEU A 6 -37.94 14.15 65.49
N ALA A 7 -37.02 14.42 64.56
CA ALA A 7 -37.37 14.77 63.19
C ALA A 7 -37.35 13.49 62.35
N SER A 8 -38.53 13.12 61.89
CA SER A 8 -38.71 11.98 60.95
C SER A 8 -38.30 12.39 59.56
N MET A 9 -37.26 11.75 59.02
CA MET A 9 -36.76 11.98 57.66
C MET A 9 -37.40 10.97 56.70
N VAL A 10 -38.37 11.41 55.95
CA VAL A 10 -39.00 10.62 54.88
C VAL A 10 -38.05 10.61 53.67
N THR A 11 -37.40 9.48 53.40
CA THR A 11 -36.58 9.28 52.20
C THR A 11 -37.49 8.97 51.01
N LEU A 12 -37.59 9.93 50.12
CA LEU A 12 -38.26 9.76 48.81
C LEU A 12 -37.31 9.05 47.84
N VAL A 13 -37.60 7.79 47.53
CA VAL A 13 -36.84 7.02 46.51
C VAL A 13 -37.38 7.41 45.13
N PHE A 14 -36.63 8.21 44.38
CA PHE A 14 -36.88 8.44 42.96
C PHE A 14 -36.34 7.24 42.16
N PHE A 15 -37.23 6.43 41.60
CA PHE A 15 -36.89 5.50 40.52
C PHE A 15 -36.70 6.32 39.26
N ALA A 16 -35.43 6.56 38.88
CA ALA A 16 -35.08 7.07 37.53
C ALA A 16 -35.11 5.91 36.54
N THR A 17 -36.15 5.80 35.76
CA THR A 17 -36.19 4.94 34.57
C THR A 17 -35.24 5.54 33.54
N SER A 18 -34.02 4.97 33.43
CA SER A 18 -33.05 5.33 32.42
C SER A 18 -33.48 4.72 31.07
N CYS A 19 -34.15 5.47 30.24
CA CYS A 19 -34.28 5.17 28.82
C CYS A 19 -32.89 5.36 28.17
N ALA A 20 -32.17 4.24 27.95
CA ALA A 20 -30.99 4.24 27.12
C ALA A 20 -31.37 4.64 25.67
N LYS A 21 -31.20 5.92 25.35
CA LYS A 21 -31.22 6.36 23.95
C LYS A 21 -29.94 5.81 23.31
N ASN A 22 -30.11 4.90 22.33
CA ASN A 22 -29.05 4.51 21.42
C ASN A 22 -28.54 5.78 20.73
N ALA A 23 -27.43 6.31 21.17
CA ALA A 23 -26.70 7.34 20.44
C ALA A 23 -26.19 6.69 19.13
N PRO A 24 -26.35 7.33 17.97
CA PRO A 24 -25.75 6.84 16.74
C PRO A 24 -24.24 6.75 16.97
N LYS A 25 -23.66 5.54 16.72
CA LYS A 25 -22.23 5.32 16.71
C LYS A 25 -21.65 6.33 15.70
N GLN A 26 -20.90 7.32 16.18
CA GLN A 26 -20.17 8.24 15.32
C GLN A 26 -19.31 7.36 14.39
N ALA A 27 -19.52 7.52 13.08
CA ALA A 27 -18.67 6.89 12.09
C ALA A 27 -17.25 7.43 12.32
N GLU A 28 -16.32 6.54 12.63
CA GLU A 28 -14.90 6.83 12.67
C GLU A 28 -14.51 7.39 11.29
N PRO A 29 -13.70 8.47 11.20
CA PRO A 29 -13.26 8.99 9.91
C PRO A 29 -12.65 7.86 9.09
N ALA A 30 -13.16 7.65 7.88
CA ALA A 30 -12.62 6.62 7.00
C ALA A 30 -11.12 6.92 6.76
N GLU A 31 -10.27 5.91 6.99
CA GLU A 31 -8.85 5.96 6.65
C GLU A 31 -8.70 6.27 5.15
N PRO A 32 -7.78 7.16 4.73
CA PRO A 32 -7.56 7.42 3.32
C PRO A 32 -7.17 6.14 2.60
N ALA A 33 -7.67 5.95 1.37
CA ALA A 33 -7.45 4.73 0.57
C ALA A 33 -5.95 4.46 0.32
N ALA A 34 -5.14 5.52 0.23
CA ALA A 34 -3.69 5.45 0.17
C ALA A 34 -3.07 6.68 0.83
N ALA A 35 -1.92 6.51 1.48
CA ALA A 35 -1.18 7.57 2.15
C ALA A 35 0.33 7.37 2.04
N VAL A 36 1.10 8.47 2.14
CA VAL A 36 2.56 8.41 2.30
C VAL A 36 2.87 8.30 3.78
N GLU A 37 3.50 7.20 4.20
CA GLU A 37 3.84 6.94 5.60
C GLU A 37 5.25 7.42 5.98
N ALA A 38 6.20 7.27 5.04
CA ALA A 38 7.59 7.72 5.22
C ALA A 38 8.19 8.14 3.89
N SER A 39 9.10 9.10 3.93
CA SER A 39 9.81 9.57 2.75
C SER A 39 11.24 10.00 3.13
N ALA A 40 12.18 9.67 2.26
CA ALA A 40 13.55 10.15 2.26
C ALA A 40 13.93 10.59 0.84
N ASP A 41 15.14 11.11 0.64
CA ASP A 41 15.55 11.62 -0.68
C ASP A 41 15.51 10.56 -1.77
N ASN A 42 15.71 9.28 -1.41
CA ASN A 42 15.81 8.17 -2.35
C ASN A 42 14.63 7.21 -2.33
N TYR A 43 13.80 7.17 -1.26
CA TYR A 43 12.65 6.25 -1.21
C TYR A 43 11.43 6.88 -0.55
N LYS A 44 10.27 6.34 -0.87
CA LYS A 44 8.98 6.73 -0.26
C LYS A 44 8.17 5.47 0.08
N VAL A 45 7.63 5.42 1.29
CA VAL A 45 6.69 4.37 1.71
C VAL A 45 5.27 4.87 1.51
N VAL A 46 4.50 4.11 0.79
CA VAL A 46 3.08 4.36 0.50
C VAL A 46 2.26 3.21 1.04
N SER A 47 1.26 3.50 1.86
CA SER A 47 0.30 2.50 2.32
C SER A 47 -0.95 2.48 1.45
N ILE A 48 -1.54 1.31 1.32
CA ILE A 48 -2.90 1.11 0.83
C ILE A 48 -3.73 0.70 2.04
N ALA A 49 -4.84 1.39 2.30
CA ALA A 49 -5.70 1.10 3.44
C ALA A 49 -6.11 -0.37 3.46
N THR A 50 -6.07 -0.99 4.64
CA THR A 50 -6.36 -2.41 4.81
C THR A 50 -7.81 -2.77 4.48
N SER A 51 -8.70 -1.78 4.46
CA SER A 51 -10.09 -1.90 4.03
C SER A 51 -10.27 -2.06 2.52
N ILE A 52 -9.24 -1.72 1.70
CA ILE A 52 -9.29 -1.87 0.24
C ILE A 52 -9.09 -3.36 -0.12
N PRO A 53 -10.03 -3.98 -0.85
CA PRO A 53 -9.85 -5.35 -1.31
C PRO A 53 -8.64 -5.49 -2.24
N GLY A 54 -7.93 -6.64 -2.19
CA GLY A 54 -6.78 -6.89 -3.04
C GLY A 54 -7.06 -6.72 -4.55
N THR A 55 -8.27 -7.04 -5.00
CA THR A 55 -8.71 -6.82 -6.40
C THR A 55 -8.78 -5.34 -6.81
N GLN A 56 -8.82 -4.41 -5.85
CA GLN A 56 -8.90 -2.97 -6.09
C GLN A 56 -7.57 -2.25 -5.85
N VAL A 57 -6.54 -2.95 -5.36
CA VAL A 57 -5.21 -2.36 -5.08
C VAL A 57 -4.62 -1.70 -6.33
N MET A 58 -4.73 -2.34 -7.50
CA MET A 58 -4.22 -1.73 -8.74
C MET A 58 -4.98 -0.47 -9.14
N ASP A 59 -6.27 -0.38 -8.86
CA ASP A 59 -7.04 0.83 -9.13
C ASP A 59 -6.60 1.98 -8.24
N GLU A 60 -6.28 1.71 -6.97
CA GLU A 60 -5.72 2.72 -6.06
C GLU A 60 -4.31 3.14 -6.49
N ILE A 61 -3.45 2.21 -6.92
CA ILE A 61 -2.14 2.52 -7.49
C ILE A 61 -2.28 3.43 -8.72
N LYS A 62 -3.17 3.10 -9.66
CA LYS A 62 -3.42 3.91 -10.86
C LYS A 62 -3.91 5.33 -10.52
N LYS A 63 -4.78 5.47 -9.52
CA LYS A 63 -5.24 6.79 -9.03
C LYS A 63 -4.10 7.58 -8.41
N LEU A 64 -3.31 6.95 -7.54
CA LEU A 64 -2.20 7.59 -6.83
C LEU A 64 -1.12 8.13 -7.79
N TYR A 65 -0.87 7.39 -8.86
CA TYR A 65 0.15 7.73 -9.86
C TYR A 65 -0.42 8.25 -11.18
N ALA A 66 -1.64 8.81 -11.16
CA ALA A 66 -2.25 9.38 -12.36
C ALA A 66 -1.32 10.40 -13.04
N GLY A 67 -1.16 10.29 -14.37
CA GLY A 67 -0.27 11.16 -15.15
C GLY A 67 1.22 10.77 -15.08
N LYS A 68 1.58 9.64 -14.47
CA LYS A 68 2.95 9.13 -14.38
C LYS A 68 3.10 7.82 -15.16
N VAL A 69 4.28 7.62 -15.73
CA VAL A 69 4.73 6.28 -16.18
C VAL A 69 5.25 5.55 -14.94
N VAL A 70 4.74 4.35 -14.69
CA VAL A 70 5.08 3.58 -13.47
C VAL A 70 5.51 2.17 -13.82
N LEU A 71 6.72 1.79 -13.45
CA LEU A 71 7.14 0.39 -13.44
C LEU A 71 6.82 -0.20 -12.06
N VAL A 72 5.88 -1.13 -12.02
CA VAL A 72 5.53 -1.91 -10.83
C VAL A 72 6.36 -3.19 -10.83
N ASP A 73 7.18 -3.37 -9.79
CA ASP A 73 7.98 -4.58 -9.51
C ASP A 73 7.34 -5.36 -8.36
N PHE A 74 6.83 -6.55 -8.64
CA PHE A 74 6.30 -7.47 -7.64
C PHE A 74 7.43 -8.33 -7.09
N TRP A 75 7.75 -8.17 -5.80
CA TRP A 75 8.93 -8.77 -5.18
C TRP A 75 8.71 -9.23 -3.75
N ALA A 76 9.73 -9.81 -3.13
CA ALA A 76 9.77 -10.06 -1.68
C ALA A 76 11.23 -10.05 -1.15
N THR A 77 11.39 -9.77 0.13
CA THR A 77 12.72 -9.71 0.78
C THR A 77 13.49 -11.01 0.68
N TRP A 78 12.82 -12.14 0.71
CA TRP A 78 13.39 -13.49 0.58
C TRP A 78 13.61 -13.92 -0.87
N CYS A 79 13.10 -13.18 -1.85
CA CYS A 79 13.20 -13.51 -3.27
C CYS A 79 14.61 -13.21 -3.82
N GLY A 80 15.46 -14.21 -3.87
CA GLY A 80 16.82 -14.07 -4.42
C GLY A 80 16.86 -13.60 -5.88
N PRO A 81 16.05 -14.16 -6.80
CA PRO A 81 15.95 -13.68 -8.18
C PRO A 81 15.52 -12.21 -8.28
N CYS A 82 14.55 -11.76 -7.45
CA CYS A 82 14.10 -10.36 -7.44
C CYS A 82 15.26 -9.40 -7.09
N ARG A 83 16.02 -9.70 -6.04
CA ARG A 83 17.16 -8.87 -5.62
C ARG A 83 18.26 -8.80 -6.67
N ARG A 84 18.53 -9.91 -7.39
CA ARG A 84 19.48 -9.87 -8.52
C ARG A 84 18.97 -9.02 -9.68
N ALA A 85 17.68 -9.10 -9.98
CA ALA A 85 17.06 -8.26 -10.99
C ALA A 85 17.15 -6.76 -10.64
N MET A 86 16.88 -6.39 -9.39
CA MET A 86 17.01 -5.01 -8.90
C MET A 86 18.41 -4.46 -9.13
N THR A 87 19.47 -5.23 -8.87
CA THR A 87 20.85 -4.80 -9.12
C THR A 87 21.09 -4.47 -10.61
N GLN A 88 20.47 -5.21 -11.53
CA GLN A 88 20.58 -4.94 -12.96
C GLN A 88 19.71 -3.74 -13.39
N ILE A 89 18.53 -3.58 -12.77
CA ILE A 89 17.64 -2.43 -13.00
C ILE A 89 18.29 -1.14 -12.49
N ASP A 90 19.07 -1.18 -11.42
CA ASP A 90 19.75 0.01 -10.87
C ASP A 90 20.69 0.69 -11.88
N GLU A 91 21.24 -0.06 -12.86
CA GLU A 91 22.10 0.49 -13.92
C GLU A 91 21.34 1.46 -14.84
N ILE A 92 20.03 1.29 -15.02
CA ILE A 92 19.18 2.11 -15.90
C ILE A 92 18.22 3.02 -15.14
N LYS A 93 17.92 2.70 -13.88
CA LYS A 93 16.86 3.32 -13.07
C LYS A 93 17.06 4.82 -12.91
N GLY A 94 18.27 5.26 -12.53
CA GLY A 94 18.55 6.66 -12.23
C GLY A 94 18.23 7.60 -13.39
N ASP A 95 18.53 7.22 -14.63
CA ASP A 95 18.25 8.03 -15.80
C ASP A 95 16.75 8.00 -16.18
N LEU A 96 16.09 6.87 -15.99
CA LEU A 96 14.65 6.74 -16.24
C LEU A 96 13.82 7.54 -15.22
N MET A 97 14.25 7.56 -13.96
CA MET A 97 13.63 8.40 -12.92
C MET A 97 13.78 9.89 -13.23
N LYS A 98 14.95 10.35 -13.70
CA LYS A 98 15.14 11.74 -14.18
C LYS A 98 14.22 12.09 -15.35
N LYS A 99 13.90 11.13 -16.21
CA LYS A 99 12.94 11.28 -17.31
C LYS A 99 11.47 11.25 -16.86
N GLY A 100 11.21 10.95 -15.58
CA GLY A 100 9.87 10.99 -14.97
C GLY A 100 9.18 9.62 -14.78
N CYS A 101 9.92 8.51 -14.95
CA CYS A 101 9.41 7.19 -14.59
C CYS A 101 9.43 6.99 -13.07
N VAL A 102 8.35 6.47 -12.52
CA VAL A 102 8.28 6.01 -11.12
C VAL A 102 8.60 4.51 -11.08
N PHE A 103 9.49 4.11 -10.18
CA PHE A 103 9.74 2.72 -9.83
C PHE A 103 8.98 2.40 -8.56
N LEU A 104 7.97 1.54 -8.66
CA LEU A 104 7.11 1.14 -7.56
C LEU A 104 7.33 -0.33 -7.22
N TYR A 105 7.78 -0.58 -6.00
CA TYR A 105 8.05 -1.91 -5.47
C TYR A 105 6.90 -2.38 -4.58
N VAL A 106 6.21 -3.44 -4.99
CA VAL A 106 5.06 -3.98 -4.27
C VAL A 106 5.38 -5.35 -3.70
N THR A 107 5.13 -5.54 -2.41
CA THR A 107 5.33 -6.81 -1.69
C THR A 107 4.18 -7.09 -0.72
N GLY A 108 4.12 -8.30 -0.19
CA GLY A 108 3.18 -8.70 0.87
C GLY A 108 3.85 -8.88 2.23
N GLU A 109 3.07 -9.26 3.23
CA GLU A 109 3.52 -9.51 4.61
C GLU A 109 4.46 -10.71 4.74
N SER A 110 4.57 -11.58 3.73
CA SER A 110 5.62 -12.60 3.66
C SER A 110 7.03 -12.00 3.66
N SER A 111 7.18 -10.71 3.34
CA SER A 111 8.34 -9.87 3.63
C SER A 111 8.21 -9.33 5.06
N PRO A 112 8.95 -9.84 6.07
CA PRO A 112 8.84 -9.35 7.45
C PRO A 112 9.13 -7.86 7.53
N PHE A 113 8.34 -7.13 8.34
CA PHE A 113 8.38 -5.66 8.38
C PHE A 113 9.79 -5.11 8.64
N ASP A 114 10.49 -5.62 9.65
CA ASP A 114 11.83 -5.12 10.01
C ASP A 114 12.83 -5.33 8.87
N THR A 115 12.81 -6.54 8.24
CA THR A 115 13.69 -6.84 7.12
C THR A 115 13.36 -5.97 5.91
N TRP A 116 12.08 -5.79 5.61
CA TRP A 116 11.63 -4.96 4.50
C TRP A 116 11.99 -3.49 4.73
N SER A 117 11.69 -2.94 5.91
CA SER A 117 11.95 -1.54 6.26
C SER A 117 13.45 -1.19 6.25
N ASP A 118 14.32 -2.15 6.55
CA ASP A 118 15.76 -1.94 6.44
C ASP A 118 16.26 -2.04 4.99
N MET A 119 15.72 -2.97 4.21
CA MET A 119 16.14 -3.16 2.82
C MET A 119 15.76 -1.99 1.92
N ILE A 120 14.56 -1.43 2.05
CA ILE A 120 14.07 -0.35 1.18
C ILE A 120 14.87 0.94 1.29
N LYS A 121 15.58 1.17 2.40
CA LYS A 121 16.48 2.33 2.57
C LYS A 121 17.58 2.39 1.51
N ASN A 122 17.89 1.25 0.89
CA ASN A 122 18.90 1.10 -0.16
C ASN A 122 18.30 0.80 -1.53
N ILE A 123 17.00 0.99 -1.71
CA ILE A 123 16.30 0.74 -2.97
C ILE A 123 15.54 2.02 -3.35
N ASP A 124 16.10 2.80 -4.28
CA ASP A 124 15.49 4.04 -4.74
C ASP A 124 14.13 3.76 -5.40
N GLY A 125 13.10 4.50 -4.99
CA GLY A 125 11.75 4.39 -5.53
C GLY A 125 10.65 4.38 -4.47
N ASP A 126 9.44 4.08 -4.88
CA ASP A 126 8.28 4.02 -4.01
C ASP A 126 8.01 2.56 -3.57
N HIS A 127 7.56 2.36 -2.34
CA HIS A 127 7.40 1.04 -1.75
C HIS A 127 6.02 0.86 -1.13
N ILE A 128 5.36 -0.24 -1.46
CA ILE A 128 4.10 -0.68 -0.87
C ILE A 128 4.29 -2.07 -0.25
N ARG A 129 3.86 -2.23 1.01
CA ARG A 129 3.77 -3.52 1.67
C ARG A 129 2.32 -3.80 2.03
N LEU A 130 1.71 -4.73 1.31
CA LEU A 130 0.31 -5.12 1.43
C LEU A 130 0.12 -6.14 2.55
N THR A 131 -1.11 -6.22 3.11
CA THR A 131 -1.48 -7.35 3.94
C THR A 131 -1.42 -8.65 3.15
N GLU A 132 -1.27 -9.79 3.84
CA GLU A 132 -1.24 -11.11 3.18
C GLU A 132 -2.49 -11.35 2.32
N GLN A 133 -3.66 -10.93 2.82
CA GLN A 133 -4.92 -11.05 2.08
C GLN A 133 -4.94 -10.18 0.82
N GLN A 134 -4.50 -8.91 0.92
CA GLN A 134 -4.43 -8.01 -0.24
C GLN A 134 -3.45 -8.56 -1.28
N TRP A 135 -2.26 -8.98 -0.85
CA TRP A 135 -1.24 -9.54 -1.73
C TRP A 135 -1.73 -10.79 -2.46
N GLY A 136 -2.25 -11.79 -1.74
CA GLY A 136 -2.74 -13.03 -2.33
C GLY A 136 -3.87 -12.79 -3.34
N THR A 137 -4.84 -11.93 -2.99
CA THR A 137 -5.96 -11.59 -3.87
C THR A 137 -5.51 -10.78 -5.08
N LEU A 138 -4.56 -9.85 -4.91
CA LEU A 138 -3.96 -9.09 -6.00
C LEU A 138 -3.24 -10.01 -6.99
N CYS A 139 -2.34 -10.86 -6.50
CA CYS A 139 -1.61 -11.81 -7.36
C CYS A 139 -2.55 -12.74 -8.12
N GLN A 140 -3.61 -13.22 -7.47
CA GLN A 140 -4.64 -14.04 -8.13
C GLN A 140 -5.37 -13.27 -9.22
N SER A 141 -5.79 -12.02 -8.95
CA SER A 141 -6.53 -11.19 -9.92
C SER A 141 -5.70 -10.80 -11.15
N LEU A 142 -4.40 -10.69 -10.99
CA LEU A 142 -3.43 -10.36 -12.04
C LEU A 142 -2.82 -11.60 -12.71
N ASN A 143 -3.20 -12.82 -12.29
CA ASN A 143 -2.62 -14.08 -12.75
C ASN A 143 -1.09 -14.14 -12.59
N ILE A 144 -0.56 -13.65 -11.46
CA ILE A 144 0.87 -13.70 -11.14
C ILE A 144 1.20 -15.07 -10.51
N PRO A 145 1.89 -15.98 -11.21
CA PRO A 145 2.23 -17.31 -10.68
C PRO A 145 3.46 -17.26 -9.76
N GLY A 146 4.26 -16.22 -9.84
CA GLY A 146 5.50 -16.08 -9.07
C GLY A 146 6.17 -14.73 -9.26
N ILE A 147 7.25 -14.51 -8.50
CA ILE A 147 8.03 -13.27 -8.50
C ILE A 147 9.51 -13.53 -8.85
N PRO A 148 10.21 -12.56 -9.45
CA PRO A 148 9.74 -11.22 -9.82
C PRO A 148 8.74 -11.25 -10.97
N SER A 149 7.85 -10.27 -11.01
CA SER A 149 6.94 -9.98 -12.14
C SER A 149 6.83 -8.47 -12.29
N TYR A 150 6.58 -8.01 -13.51
CA TYR A 150 6.63 -6.59 -13.84
C TYR A 150 5.36 -6.15 -14.57
N LEU A 151 4.89 -4.94 -14.23
CA LEU A 151 3.81 -4.25 -14.92
C LEU A 151 4.22 -2.80 -15.16
N LEU A 152 4.21 -2.36 -16.41
CA LEU A 152 4.45 -0.96 -16.78
C LEU A 152 3.14 -0.28 -17.12
N LEU A 153 2.86 0.82 -16.46
CA LEU A 153 1.69 1.66 -16.71
C LEU A 153 2.06 2.90 -17.50
N ASN A 154 1.23 3.23 -18.49
CA ASN A 154 1.22 4.52 -19.16
C ASN A 154 0.69 5.63 -18.24
N LYS A 155 0.84 6.90 -18.62
CA LYS A 155 0.33 8.06 -17.87
C LYS A 155 -1.19 8.05 -17.65
N ASP A 156 -1.94 7.40 -18.53
CA ASP A 156 -3.40 7.23 -18.44
C ASP A 156 -3.82 6.00 -17.59
N GLY A 157 -2.85 5.27 -17.05
CA GLY A 157 -3.07 4.06 -16.25
C GLY A 157 -3.31 2.79 -17.07
N SER A 158 -3.28 2.86 -18.41
CA SER A 158 -3.31 1.66 -19.25
C SER A 158 -1.98 0.90 -19.18
N THR A 159 -2.02 -0.42 -19.45
CA THR A 159 -0.82 -1.25 -19.50
C THR A 159 0.00 -0.93 -20.74
N ALA A 160 1.27 -0.56 -20.55
CA ALA A 160 2.24 -0.38 -21.62
C ALA A 160 3.01 -1.67 -21.94
N TYR A 161 3.34 -2.43 -20.90
CA TYR A 161 4.04 -3.72 -20.94
C TYR A 161 3.75 -4.50 -19.67
N ASP A 162 3.69 -5.80 -19.75
CA ASP A 162 3.75 -6.69 -18.59
C ASP A 162 4.35 -8.06 -18.96
N ASN A 163 4.76 -8.80 -17.94
CA ASN A 163 5.11 -10.22 -18.00
C ASN A 163 4.49 -10.99 -16.83
N LEU A 164 3.30 -10.55 -16.41
CA LEU A 164 2.68 -11.04 -15.18
C LEU A 164 2.40 -12.55 -15.21
N SER A 165 1.98 -13.08 -16.36
CA SER A 165 1.65 -14.50 -16.52
C SER A 165 2.88 -15.42 -16.64
N GLU A 166 3.98 -14.90 -17.16
CA GLU A 166 5.24 -15.64 -17.33
C GLU A 166 6.12 -15.53 -16.09
N GLY A 167 6.14 -14.35 -15.46
CA GLY A 167 7.06 -14.01 -14.38
C GLY A 167 8.51 -13.92 -14.84
N GLY A 168 9.41 -13.75 -13.86
CA GLY A 168 10.84 -13.65 -14.12
C GLY A 168 11.28 -12.25 -14.55
N TYR A 169 12.60 -12.06 -14.58
CA TYR A 169 13.19 -10.79 -15.01
C TYR A 169 13.37 -10.77 -16.53
N PRO A 170 12.77 -9.81 -17.26
CA PRO A 170 12.80 -9.81 -18.72
C PRO A 170 14.10 -9.25 -19.32
N GLY A 171 14.96 -8.64 -18.49
CA GLY A 171 16.18 -7.95 -18.89
C GLY A 171 16.04 -6.43 -18.92
N SER A 172 17.15 -5.73 -18.57
CA SER A 172 17.19 -4.25 -18.50
C SER A 172 16.81 -3.60 -19.82
N GLU A 173 17.28 -4.14 -20.94
CA GLU A 173 17.02 -3.58 -22.28
C GLU A 173 15.51 -3.57 -22.60
N ILE A 174 14.81 -4.68 -22.31
CA ILE A 174 13.36 -4.77 -22.54
C ILE A 174 12.62 -3.76 -21.68
N LEU A 175 12.96 -3.66 -20.38
CA LEU A 175 12.32 -2.71 -19.48
C LEU A 175 12.60 -1.27 -19.92
N GLN A 176 13.86 -0.94 -20.21
CA GLN A 176 14.26 0.41 -20.64
C GLN A 176 13.52 0.85 -21.89
N ASN A 177 13.51 0.01 -22.93
CA ASN A 177 12.86 0.34 -24.21
C ASN A 177 11.35 0.59 -24.01
N ASN A 178 10.67 -0.27 -23.25
CA ASN A 178 9.24 -0.08 -22.98
C ASN A 178 8.95 1.18 -22.16
N ILE A 179 9.77 1.47 -21.14
CA ILE A 179 9.65 2.68 -20.32
C ILE A 179 9.87 3.93 -21.18
N GLU A 180 10.90 3.97 -22.02
CA GLU A 180 11.19 5.11 -22.89
C GLU A 180 10.04 5.36 -23.86
N VAL A 181 9.45 4.31 -24.46
CA VAL A 181 8.25 4.43 -25.30
C VAL A 181 7.06 4.99 -24.51
N ALA A 182 6.81 4.49 -23.28
CA ALA A 182 5.72 4.98 -22.45
C ALA A 182 5.89 6.46 -22.05
N LEU A 183 7.12 6.90 -21.81
CA LEU A 183 7.44 8.30 -21.46
C LEU A 183 7.14 9.29 -22.59
N THR A 184 7.15 8.85 -23.86
CA THR A 184 6.85 9.70 -25.02
C THR A 184 5.35 9.88 -25.31
N LYS A 185 4.49 9.07 -24.69
CA LYS A 185 3.03 9.17 -24.77
C LYS A 185 2.52 10.13 -23.71
#